data_581466cc6e0910f89ada0c57026f6ecd
#
_entry.id   581466cc6e0910f89ada0c57026f6ecd
#
_cell.length_a   1.000
_cell.length_b   1.000
_cell.length_c   1.000
_cell.angle_alpha   90.00
_cell.angle_beta   90.00
_cell.angle_gamma   90.00
#
_symmetry.space_group_name_H-M   'P 1'
#
loop_
_entity.id
_entity.type
_entity.pdbx_description
1 polymer ?
#
loop_
_entity_poly.entity_id
_entity_poly.type
_entity_poly.pdbx_seq_one_letter_code
_entity_poly.pdbx_strand_id
1 'polypeptide(L)'
;MYLIVTRSFPPEVGGMQSLMWGLSRELSKNYMIKVFADYIDGHKDFDENASFSIERVGGIKLLRKYRKAQLINEYIKVNKIDGIIADHWKSLELIKSSKKKYCLIHSKEINHPKGSSQNKRIINVLNNVEKVIANSEYTKKLAIENGVNETKIIVINPGVDPVKEINKKTLEKVESLLKVKTPRLITVSRFDKRKNHEKVIMALRNLKQIYPSIVYICVGYGEEEENIKNIVKELDLEAQVMFFKDISDDLKNALIAKSDIFVMPSIIHKKSVEGFGIAYVEAAQYGIPSLGGKDGGASDAIDHEKTGLICDGNNPVSYTHLTLPTNAC
;
A
#
# COMPACT_ATOMS: atom_id res chain seq x y z
N MET A 1 -21.60 15.15 -10.72
CA MET A 1 -21.10 13.76 -10.66
C MET A 1 -19.60 13.73 -10.85
N TYR A 2 -18.88 12.93 -10.06
CA TYR A 2 -17.44 12.70 -10.25
C TYR A 2 -17.19 11.36 -10.95
N LEU A 3 -16.21 11.31 -11.85
CA LEU A 3 -15.71 10.07 -12.43
C LEU A 3 -14.43 9.65 -11.68
N ILE A 4 -14.38 8.39 -11.30
CA ILE A 4 -13.18 7.75 -10.74
C ILE A 4 -12.62 6.83 -11.80
N VAL A 5 -11.37 7.05 -12.19
CA VAL A 5 -10.72 6.27 -13.26
C VAL A 5 -9.53 5.54 -12.67
N THR A 6 -9.65 4.23 -12.56
CA THR A 6 -8.64 3.40 -11.89
C THR A 6 -8.22 2.20 -12.76
N ARG A 7 -7.02 1.70 -12.46
CA ARG A 7 -6.48 0.47 -13.02
C ARG A 7 -6.55 -0.68 -12.01
N SER A 8 -6.64 -0.32 -10.74
CA SER A 8 -6.60 -1.26 -9.61
C SER A 8 -7.84 -1.07 -8.74
N PHE A 9 -8.75 -2.04 -8.75
CA PHE A 9 -10.00 -1.96 -7.99
C PHE A 9 -10.42 -3.35 -7.52
N PRO A 10 -11.10 -3.48 -6.36
CA PRO A 10 -11.60 -4.78 -5.89
C PRO A 10 -12.47 -5.49 -6.94
N PRO A 11 -12.59 -6.83 -6.88
CA PRO A 11 -12.20 -7.72 -5.78
C PRO A 11 -10.72 -8.10 -5.72
N GLU A 12 -9.87 -7.59 -6.62
CA GLU A 12 -8.42 -7.78 -6.49
C GLU A 12 -7.93 -7.19 -5.16
N VAL A 13 -7.08 -7.93 -4.43
CA VAL A 13 -6.57 -7.53 -3.11
C VAL A 13 -5.27 -6.76 -3.24
N GLY A 14 -5.16 -5.63 -2.55
CA GLY A 14 -3.94 -4.81 -2.50
C GLY A 14 -4.21 -3.40 -1.99
N GLY A 15 -3.15 -2.72 -1.55
CA GLY A 15 -3.27 -1.38 -0.96
C GLY A 15 -3.88 -0.32 -1.89
N MET A 16 -3.60 -0.39 -3.21
CA MET A 16 -4.20 0.52 -4.19
C MET A 16 -5.69 0.24 -4.39
N GLN A 17 -6.07 -1.04 -4.43
CA GLN A 17 -7.44 -1.47 -4.57
C GLN A 17 -8.27 -0.99 -3.37
N SER A 18 -7.76 -1.23 -2.16
CA SER A 18 -8.41 -0.77 -0.92
C SER A 18 -8.52 0.75 -0.85
N LEU A 19 -7.45 1.48 -1.24
CA LEU A 19 -7.46 2.94 -1.29
C LEU A 19 -8.53 3.47 -2.25
N MET A 20 -8.58 2.95 -3.48
CA MET A 20 -9.54 3.43 -4.48
C MET A 20 -10.97 3.05 -4.13
N TRP A 21 -11.17 1.89 -3.50
CA TRP A 21 -12.47 1.49 -2.94
C TRP A 21 -12.91 2.42 -1.81
N GLY A 22 -12.05 2.63 -0.80
CA GLY A 22 -12.35 3.52 0.32
C GLY A 22 -12.65 4.94 -0.14
N LEU A 23 -11.83 5.50 -1.04
CA LEU A 23 -12.07 6.81 -1.66
C LEU A 23 -13.42 6.88 -2.37
N SER A 24 -13.76 5.86 -3.17
CA SER A 24 -15.02 5.80 -3.90
C SER A 24 -16.21 5.74 -2.94
N ARG A 25 -16.13 4.89 -1.92
CA ARG A 25 -17.16 4.73 -0.91
C ARG A 25 -17.39 6.03 -0.13
N GLU A 26 -16.32 6.69 0.32
CA GLU A 26 -16.46 7.93 1.08
C GLU A 26 -17.00 9.08 0.21
N LEU A 27 -16.55 9.21 -1.02
CA LEU A 27 -17.08 10.21 -1.95
C LEU A 27 -18.56 9.96 -2.29
N SER A 28 -18.98 8.71 -2.42
CA SER A 28 -20.37 8.37 -2.76
C SER A 28 -21.38 8.78 -1.70
N LYS A 29 -20.95 9.03 -0.46
CA LYS A 29 -21.84 9.53 0.61
C LYS A 29 -22.39 10.93 0.33
N ASN A 30 -21.61 11.76 -0.39
CA ASN A 30 -21.95 13.16 -0.62
C ASN A 30 -22.07 13.54 -2.10
N TYR A 31 -21.58 12.71 -3.00
CA TYR A 31 -21.52 12.99 -4.42
C TYR A 31 -21.98 11.79 -5.25
N MET A 32 -22.67 12.05 -6.32
CA MET A 32 -22.89 11.02 -7.34
C MET A 32 -21.53 10.70 -7.99
N ILE A 33 -21.13 9.42 -8.00
CA ILE A 33 -19.91 8.96 -8.61
C ILE A 33 -20.16 7.83 -9.61
N LYS A 34 -19.26 7.69 -10.56
CA LYS A 34 -19.16 6.53 -11.44
C LYS A 34 -17.69 6.11 -11.54
N VAL A 35 -17.42 4.82 -11.35
CA VAL A 35 -16.07 4.24 -11.41
C VAL A 35 -15.87 3.57 -12.77
N PHE A 36 -14.76 3.89 -13.45
CA PHE A 36 -14.26 3.15 -14.60
C PHE A 36 -13.01 2.38 -14.18
N ALA A 37 -13.14 1.05 -14.08
CA ALA A 37 -12.07 0.17 -13.62
C ALA A 37 -11.64 -0.81 -14.71
N ASP A 38 -10.43 -1.38 -14.57
CA ASP A 38 -10.03 -2.51 -15.41
C ASP A 38 -10.88 -3.75 -15.06
N TYR A 39 -11.17 -4.56 -16.07
CA TYR A 39 -11.87 -5.84 -15.88
C TYR A 39 -11.00 -6.80 -15.05
N ILE A 40 -11.64 -7.50 -14.14
CA ILE A 40 -11.09 -8.60 -13.37
C ILE A 40 -12.14 -9.70 -13.22
N ASP A 41 -11.72 -10.94 -13.21
CA ASP A 41 -12.62 -12.08 -12.98
C ASP A 41 -13.22 -12.03 -11.57
N GLY A 42 -14.47 -12.50 -11.42
CA GLY A 42 -15.20 -12.49 -10.15
C GLY A 42 -15.72 -11.11 -9.71
N HIS A 43 -15.66 -10.09 -10.58
CA HIS A 43 -16.09 -8.73 -10.20
C HIS A 43 -17.60 -8.55 -10.02
N LYS A 44 -18.43 -9.41 -10.63
CA LYS A 44 -19.90 -9.19 -10.71
C LYS A 44 -20.55 -9.04 -9.34
N ASP A 45 -20.37 -10.04 -8.48
CA ASP A 45 -20.97 -10.04 -7.14
C ASP A 45 -20.48 -8.85 -6.29
N PHE A 46 -19.21 -8.45 -6.49
CA PHE A 46 -18.65 -7.27 -5.83
C PHE A 46 -19.30 -5.97 -6.36
N ASP A 47 -19.42 -5.84 -7.67
CA ASP A 47 -19.94 -4.63 -8.31
C ASP A 47 -21.45 -4.43 -8.04
N GLU A 48 -22.23 -5.51 -7.97
CA GLU A 48 -23.67 -5.50 -7.63
C GLU A 48 -23.94 -5.01 -6.20
N ASN A 49 -22.99 -5.25 -5.27
CA ASN A 49 -23.09 -4.81 -3.88
C ASN A 49 -22.56 -3.38 -3.64
N ALA A 50 -22.07 -2.71 -4.69
CA ALA A 50 -21.56 -1.34 -4.55
C ALA A 50 -22.71 -0.31 -4.52
N SER A 51 -22.56 0.74 -3.70
CA SER A 51 -23.54 1.85 -3.62
C SER A 51 -23.43 2.86 -4.78
N PHE A 52 -22.57 2.58 -5.77
CA PHE A 52 -22.32 3.43 -6.93
C PHE A 52 -22.04 2.60 -8.18
N SER A 53 -22.20 3.23 -9.35
CA SER A 53 -22.02 2.54 -10.64
C SER A 53 -20.54 2.25 -10.91
N ILE A 54 -20.24 0.99 -11.28
CA ILE A 54 -18.92 0.54 -11.69
C ILE A 54 -19.01 0.03 -13.13
N GLU A 55 -18.16 0.54 -13.99
CA GLU A 55 -18.00 0.08 -15.37
C GLU A 55 -16.63 -0.55 -15.57
N ARG A 56 -16.63 -1.86 -15.87
CA ARG A 56 -15.41 -2.65 -16.07
C ARG A 56 -15.00 -2.69 -17.53
N VAL A 57 -13.77 -2.30 -17.81
CA VAL A 57 -13.23 -2.29 -19.17
C VAL A 57 -12.27 -3.45 -19.36
N GLY A 58 -12.70 -4.40 -20.20
CA GLY A 58 -11.95 -5.61 -20.53
C GLY A 58 -11.18 -5.53 -21.85
N GLY A 59 -10.76 -6.71 -22.33
CA GLY A 59 -10.06 -6.91 -23.59
C GLY A 59 -8.53 -6.92 -23.47
N ILE A 60 -7.85 -6.91 -24.62
CA ILE A 60 -6.39 -7.01 -24.71
C ILE A 60 -5.72 -5.92 -23.85
N LYS A 61 -4.84 -6.32 -22.94
CA LYS A 61 -4.19 -5.46 -21.93
C LYS A 61 -3.53 -4.20 -22.55
N LEU A 62 -2.89 -4.33 -23.70
CA LEU A 62 -2.23 -3.22 -24.39
C LEU A 62 -3.24 -2.18 -24.94
N LEU A 63 -4.44 -2.60 -25.33
CA LEU A 63 -5.48 -1.74 -25.91
C LEU A 63 -6.47 -1.23 -24.86
N ARG A 64 -6.50 -1.83 -23.67
CA ARG A 64 -7.48 -1.52 -22.62
C ARG A 64 -7.49 -0.05 -22.24
N LYS A 65 -6.33 0.61 -22.13
CA LYS A 65 -6.25 2.03 -21.82
C LYS A 65 -6.94 2.92 -22.88
N TYR A 66 -6.84 2.56 -24.15
CA TYR A 66 -7.46 3.30 -25.26
C TYR A 66 -8.99 3.11 -25.23
N ARG A 67 -9.45 1.87 -25.07
CA ARG A 67 -10.89 1.57 -24.92
C ARG A 67 -11.50 2.30 -23.72
N LYS A 68 -10.83 2.26 -22.55
CA LYS A 68 -11.30 2.96 -21.36
C LYS A 68 -11.39 4.46 -21.62
N ALA A 69 -10.37 5.05 -22.20
CA ALA A 69 -10.37 6.47 -22.52
C ALA A 69 -11.47 6.85 -23.53
N GLN A 70 -11.72 6.00 -24.54
CA GLN A 70 -12.81 6.19 -25.50
C GLN A 70 -14.17 6.19 -24.79
N LEU A 71 -14.47 5.15 -24.00
CA LEU A 71 -15.72 5.06 -23.25
C LEU A 71 -15.93 6.28 -22.34
N ILE A 72 -14.89 6.70 -21.62
CA ILE A 72 -14.96 7.88 -20.75
C ILE A 72 -15.19 9.15 -21.54
N ASN A 73 -14.49 9.33 -22.67
CA ASN A 73 -14.66 10.51 -23.51
C ASN A 73 -16.07 10.59 -24.14
N GLU A 74 -16.67 9.46 -24.50
CA GLU A 74 -18.07 9.39 -24.96
C GLU A 74 -19.04 9.67 -23.80
N TYR A 75 -18.79 9.10 -22.64
CA TYR A 75 -19.61 9.31 -21.44
C TYR A 75 -19.66 10.80 -21.03
N ILE A 76 -18.51 11.49 -21.07
CA ILE A 76 -18.40 12.91 -20.72
C ILE A 76 -19.20 13.81 -21.66
N LYS A 77 -19.39 13.43 -22.93
CA LYS A 77 -20.14 14.24 -23.91
C LYS A 77 -21.63 14.34 -23.58
N VAL A 78 -22.19 13.29 -22.99
CA VAL A 78 -23.64 13.18 -22.75
C VAL A 78 -24.02 13.32 -21.26
N ASN A 79 -23.05 13.42 -20.38
CA ASN A 79 -23.27 13.54 -18.94
C ASN A 79 -22.63 14.79 -18.35
N LYS A 80 -23.29 15.40 -17.37
CA LYS A 80 -22.74 16.54 -16.61
C LYS A 80 -21.74 16.05 -15.55
N ILE A 81 -20.44 16.28 -15.81
CA ILE A 81 -19.33 15.87 -14.95
C ILE A 81 -18.76 17.08 -14.25
N ASP A 82 -18.53 16.99 -12.94
CA ASP A 82 -17.91 18.02 -12.11
C ASP A 82 -16.39 17.89 -12.04
N GLY A 83 -15.90 16.65 -12.04
CA GLY A 83 -14.47 16.36 -12.02
C GLY A 83 -14.14 14.88 -12.28
N ILE A 84 -12.84 14.64 -12.51
CA ILE A 84 -12.29 13.32 -12.80
C ILE A 84 -11.14 13.06 -11.83
N ILE A 85 -11.19 11.96 -11.10
CA ILE A 85 -10.17 11.53 -10.14
C ILE A 85 -9.53 10.24 -10.66
N ALA A 86 -8.20 10.18 -10.71
CA ALA A 86 -7.50 9.01 -11.19
C ALA A 86 -6.41 8.53 -10.23
N ASP A 87 -6.25 7.23 -10.16
CA ASP A 87 -5.22 6.53 -9.37
C ASP A 87 -3.81 6.62 -9.96
N HIS A 88 -3.70 7.05 -11.22
CA HIS A 88 -2.46 7.00 -11.98
C HIS A 88 -2.49 7.95 -13.17
N TRP A 89 -1.37 8.60 -13.48
CA TRP A 89 -1.29 9.55 -14.61
C TRP A 89 -1.69 8.94 -15.98
N LYS A 90 -1.40 7.63 -16.21
CA LYS A 90 -1.82 6.95 -17.45
C LYS A 90 -3.33 6.83 -17.59
N SER A 91 -4.05 6.86 -16.48
CA SER A 91 -5.52 6.83 -16.48
C SER A 91 -6.12 8.13 -16.99
N LEU A 92 -5.37 9.25 -16.95
CA LEU A 92 -5.80 10.57 -17.46
C LEU A 92 -5.24 10.91 -18.83
N GLU A 93 -4.15 10.27 -19.26
CA GLU A 93 -3.35 10.66 -20.42
C GLU A 93 -4.17 10.84 -21.72
N LEU A 94 -5.20 10.02 -21.91
CA LEU A 94 -6.02 10.00 -23.13
C LEU A 94 -7.42 10.58 -22.93
N ILE A 95 -7.71 11.11 -21.74
CA ILE A 95 -9.02 11.70 -21.45
C ILE A 95 -9.05 13.16 -21.93
N LYS A 96 -9.86 13.40 -22.95
CA LYS A 96 -10.08 14.70 -23.57
C LYS A 96 -11.25 15.41 -22.85
N SER A 97 -10.95 16.20 -21.83
CA SER A 97 -11.98 16.93 -21.07
C SER A 97 -11.42 18.24 -20.53
N SER A 98 -12.23 19.30 -20.58
CA SER A 98 -11.96 20.58 -19.91
C SER A 98 -12.32 20.58 -18.42
N LYS A 99 -12.93 19.50 -17.93
CA LYS A 99 -13.31 19.38 -16.51
C LYS A 99 -12.09 19.22 -15.63
N LYS A 100 -12.22 19.61 -14.36
CA LYS A 100 -11.16 19.47 -13.35
C LYS A 100 -10.71 18.03 -13.26
N LYS A 101 -9.41 17.81 -13.32
CA LYS A 101 -8.80 16.48 -13.19
C LYS A 101 -7.91 16.46 -11.95
N TYR A 102 -7.98 15.40 -11.20
CA TYR A 102 -7.18 15.14 -10.01
C TYR A 102 -6.44 13.83 -10.21
N CYS A 103 -5.14 13.82 -9.93
CA CYS A 103 -4.31 12.62 -10.11
C CYS A 103 -3.63 12.24 -8.81
N LEU A 104 -3.91 11.04 -8.31
CA LEU A 104 -3.15 10.47 -7.20
C LEU A 104 -1.80 9.95 -7.72
N ILE A 105 -0.75 10.15 -6.93
CA ILE A 105 0.59 9.64 -7.20
C ILE A 105 1.14 8.91 -5.96
N HIS A 106 1.91 7.82 -6.21
CA HIS A 106 2.33 6.85 -5.18
C HIS A 106 3.82 6.53 -5.20
N SER A 107 4.63 7.32 -5.89
CA SER A 107 6.08 7.28 -6.08
C SER A 107 6.58 6.42 -7.24
N LYS A 108 6.37 5.11 -7.29
CA LYS A 108 6.96 4.21 -8.30
C LYS A 108 6.64 4.63 -9.75
N GLU A 109 5.40 5.02 -10.02
CA GLU A 109 4.88 5.33 -11.37
C GLU A 109 5.38 6.69 -11.91
N ILE A 110 5.91 7.54 -11.04
CA ILE A 110 6.53 8.82 -11.41
C ILE A 110 8.05 8.78 -11.37
N ASN A 111 8.65 7.74 -10.78
CA ASN A 111 10.10 7.59 -10.62
C ASN A 111 10.75 7.11 -11.92
N HIS A 112 10.92 8.03 -12.86
CA HIS A 112 11.56 7.79 -14.16
C HIS A 112 12.71 8.77 -14.38
N PRO A 113 13.78 8.36 -15.08
CA PRO A 113 14.91 9.24 -15.36
C PRO A 113 14.46 10.55 -15.97
N LYS A 114 14.92 11.67 -15.39
CA LYS A 114 14.60 13.03 -15.85
C LYS A 114 14.95 13.20 -17.33
N GLY A 115 14.03 13.76 -18.10
CA GLY A 115 14.18 13.96 -19.54
C GLY A 115 13.87 12.75 -20.41
N SER A 116 13.65 11.55 -19.84
CA SER A 116 13.21 10.39 -20.61
C SER A 116 11.82 10.62 -21.23
N SER A 117 11.51 9.87 -22.30
CA SER A 117 10.19 9.97 -22.96
C SER A 117 9.04 9.73 -21.98
N GLN A 118 9.23 8.81 -21.04
CA GLN A 118 8.24 8.52 -20.00
C GLN A 118 8.11 9.70 -19.01
N ASN A 119 9.22 10.27 -18.55
CA ASN A 119 9.22 11.44 -17.68
C ASN A 119 8.50 12.62 -18.35
N LYS A 120 8.80 12.93 -19.62
CA LYS A 120 8.12 14.00 -20.37
C LYS A 120 6.60 13.80 -20.43
N ARG A 121 6.14 12.57 -20.64
CA ARG A 121 4.70 12.23 -20.63
C ARG A 121 4.06 12.43 -19.26
N ILE A 122 4.75 12.01 -18.19
CA ILE A 122 4.31 12.21 -16.80
C ILE A 122 4.12 13.69 -16.51
N ILE A 123 5.16 14.51 -16.78
CA ILE A 123 5.14 15.95 -16.55
C ILE A 123 4.00 16.61 -17.34
N ASN A 124 3.84 16.23 -18.62
CA ASN A 124 2.76 16.78 -19.45
C ASN A 124 1.39 16.49 -18.86
N VAL A 125 1.13 15.26 -18.36
CA VAL A 125 -0.16 14.92 -17.76
C VAL A 125 -0.34 15.64 -16.42
N LEU A 126 0.66 15.55 -15.52
CA LEU A 126 0.54 16.04 -14.15
C LEU A 126 0.50 17.57 -14.05
N ASN A 127 1.18 18.30 -14.95
CA ASN A 127 1.10 19.77 -14.98
C ASN A 127 -0.21 20.29 -15.60
N ASN A 128 -0.97 19.44 -16.30
CA ASN A 128 -2.26 19.77 -16.89
C ASN A 128 -3.49 19.32 -16.08
N VAL A 129 -3.28 18.81 -14.85
CA VAL A 129 -4.40 18.53 -13.92
C VAL A 129 -4.65 19.73 -13.00
N GLU A 130 -5.80 19.75 -12.35
CA GLU A 130 -6.15 20.75 -11.33
C GLU A 130 -5.23 20.63 -10.11
N LYS A 131 -5.15 19.39 -9.55
CA LYS A 131 -4.23 19.05 -8.47
C LYS A 131 -3.66 17.64 -8.66
N VAL A 132 -2.42 17.51 -8.26
CA VAL A 132 -1.70 16.24 -8.06
C VAL A 132 -1.73 15.92 -6.57
N ILE A 133 -2.27 14.77 -6.22
CA ILE A 133 -2.41 14.33 -4.83
C ILE A 133 -1.29 13.33 -4.54
N ALA A 134 -0.27 13.78 -3.83
CA ALA A 134 0.82 12.93 -3.38
C ALA A 134 0.44 12.21 -2.08
N ASN A 135 0.75 10.93 -1.98
CA ASN A 135 0.42 10.13 -0.80
C ASN A 135 1.39 10.35 0.39
N SER A 136 2.47 11.12 0.21
CA SER A 136 3.46 11.45 1.23
C SER A 136 4.29 12.67 0.83
N GLU A 137 4.98 13.29 1.78
CA GLU A 137 5.96 14.35 1.50
C GLU A 137 7.13 13.82 0.65
N TYR A 138 7.52 12.56 0.86
CA TYR A 138 8.50 11.90 0.00
C TYR A 138 8.04 11.88 -1.46
N THR A 139 6.82 11.45 -1.73
CA THR A 139 6.26 11.38 -3.09
C THR A 139 6.11 12.76 -3.70
N LYS A 140 5.75 13.78 -2.91
CA LYS A 140 5.73 15.18 -3.35
C LYS A 140 7.13 15.64 -3.78
N LYS A 141 8.16 15.44 -2.95
CA LYS A 141 9.55 15.78 -3.29
C LYS A 141 10.00 15.10 -4.58
N LEU A 142 9.75 13.79 -4.70
CA LEU A 142 10.06 13.02 -5.89
C LEU A 142 9.37 13.59 -7.15
N ALA A 143 8.12 14.02 -7.04
CA ALA A 143 7.38 14.62 -8.15
C ALA A 143 8.00 15.96 -8.59
N ILE A 144 8.38 16.84 -7.64
CA ILE A 144 9.04 18.11 -7.88
C ILE A 144 10.41 17.89 -8.57
N GLU A 145 11.22 16.98 -8.03
CA GLU A 145 12.51 16.60 -8.61
C GLU A 145 12.38 16.10 -10.05
N ASN A 146 11.30 15.43 -10.37
CA ASN A 146 11.00 14.94 -11.72
C ASN A 146 10.35 15.99 -12.63
N GLY A 147 10.12 17.24 -12.15
CA GLY A 147 9.66 18.38 -12.96
C GLY A 147 8.16 18.66 -12.91
N VAL A 148 7.44 18.08 -11.96
CA VAL A 148 6.04 18.45 -11.70
C VAL A 148 6.00 19.79 -10.97
N ASN A 149 5.12 20.69 -11.40
CA ASN A 149 4.97 22.01 -10.78
C ASN A 149 4.47 21.88 -9.33
N GLU A 150 5.26 22.38 -8.38
CA GLU A 150 4.96 22.30 -6.95
C GLU A 150 3.59 22.90 -6.58
N THR A 151 3.18 23.98 -7.22
CA THR A 151 1.89 24.64 -6.93
C THR A 151 0.67 23.76 -7.25
N LYS A 152 0.87 22.73 -8.06
CA LYS A 152 -0.14 21.71 -8.40
C LYS A 152 -0.23 20.60 -7.37
N ILE A 153 0.81 20.40 -6.53
CA ILE A 153 0.91 19.23 -5.66
C ILE A 153 0.35 19.57 -4.28
N ILE A 154 -0.50 18.70 -3.79
CA ILE A 154 -0.93 18.65 -2.38
C ILE A 154 -0.62 17.27 -1.81
N VAL A 155 -0.30 17.20 -0.53
CA VAL A 155 -0.11 15.94 0.17
C VAL A 155 -1.39 15.58 0.90
N ILE A 156 -1.89 14.38 0.64
CA ILE A 156 -3.00 13.78 1.37
C ILE A 156 -2.59 12.33 1.66
N ASN A 157 -2.25 12.06 2.91
CA ASN A 157 -1.88 10.72 3.34
C ASN A 157 -3.07 9.76 3.18
N PRO A 158 -2.84 8.51 2.75
CA PRO A 158 -3.87 7.49 2.68
C PRO A 158 -4.47 7.19 4.05
N GLY A 159 -5.79 7.15 4.11
CA GLY A 159 -6.50 6.61 5.25
C GLY A 159 -6.64 5.10 5.20
N VAL A 160 -7.05 4.52 6.30
CA VAL A 160 -7.41 3.10 6.44
C VAL A 160 -8.85 2.99 6.92
N ASP A 161 -9.50 1.87 6.65
CA ASP A 161 -10.83 1.61 7.17
C ASP A 161 -10.79 1.50 8.71
N PRO A 162 -11.85 1.92 9.41
CA PRO A 162 -11.94 1.72 10.85
C PRO A 162 -11.73 0.25 11.25
N VAL A 163 -11.17 0.04 12.43
CA VAL A 163 -10.98 -1.30 12.99
C VAL A 163 -12.32 -2.04 13.00
N LYS A 164 -12.34 -3.21 12.37
CA LYS A 164 -13.48 -4.12 12.47
C LYS A 164 -13.30 -4.98 13.72
N GLU A 165 -14.41 -5.29 14.38
CA GLU A 165 -14.41 -6.25 15.47
C GLU A 165 -13.89 -7.61 14.97
N ILE A 166 -12.88 -8.13 15.65
CA ILE A 166 -12.29 -9.42 15.32
C ILE A 166 -13.09 -10.53 15.99
N ASN A 167 -13.39 -11.59 15.27
CA ASN A 167 -14.12 -12.73 15.81
C ASN A 167 -13.38 -13.31 17.03
N LYS A 168 -14.10 -13.49 18.15
CA LYS A 168 -13.53 -13.97 19.40
C LYS A 168 -12.83 -15.33 19.25
N LYS A 169 -13.39 -16.26 18.47
CA LYS A 169 -12.77 -17.57 18.21
C LYS A 169 -11.46 -17.43 17.45
N THR A 170 -11.38 -16.47 16.51
CA THR A 170 -10.16 -16.21 15.77
C THR A 170 -9.08 -15.64 16.69
N LEU A 171 -9.44 -14.71 17.59
CA LEU A 171 -8.52 -14.18 18.60
C LEU A 171 -7.99 -15.27 19.52
N GLU A 172 -8.85 -16.12 20.07
CA GLU A 172 -8.49 -17.24 20.94
C GLU A 172 -7.57 -18.24 20.22
N LYS A 173 -7.84 -18.53 18.94
CA LYS A 173 -6.97 -19.39 18.11
C LYS A 173 -5.58 -18.80 17.92
N VAL A 174 -5.48 -17.51 17.59
CA VAL A 174 -4.18 -16.82 17.42
C VAL A 174 -3.44 -16.72 18.75
N GLU A 175 -4.13 -16.42 19.84
CA GLU A 175 -3.56 -16.37 21.18
C GLU A 175 -2.97 -17.72 21.61
N SER A 176 -3.68 -18.82 21.36
CA SER A 176 -3.19 -20.18 21.60
C SER A 176 -1.95 -20.50 20.74
N LEU A 177 -1.98 -20.10 19.44
CA LEU A 177 -0.87 -20.31 18.51
C LEU A 177 0.41 -19.56 18.96
N LEU A 178 0.26 -18.39 19.56
CA LEU A 178 1.35 -17.50 19.96
C LEU A 178 1.64 -17.53 21.46
N LYS A 179 1.00 -18.41 22.23
CA LYS A 179 0.99 -18.41 23.71
C LYS A 179 2.38 -18.31 24.35
N VAL A 180 3.36 -19.06 23.82
CA VAL A 180 4.74 -19.09 24.36
C VAL A 180 5.73 -18.29 23.54
N LYS A 181 5.26 -17.59 22.52
CA LYS A 181 6.11 -16.86 21.58
C LYS A 181 6.16 -15.37 21.96
N THR A 182 7.36 -14.86 22.22
CA THR A 182 7.60 -13.45 22.55
C THR A 182 9.07 -13.08 22.36
N PRO A 183 9.44 -11.89 21.85
CA PRO A 183 8.54 -10.93 21.20
C PRO A 183 7.98 -11.44 19.87
N ARG A 184 6.83 -10.92 19.46
CA ARG A 184 6.11 -11.27 18.23
C ARG A 184 6.26 -10.17 17.22
N LEU A 185 7.06 -10.41 16.19
CA LEU A 185 7.24 -9.50 15.07
C LEU A 185 6.27 -9.88 13.95
N ILE A 186 5.69 -8.89 13.26
CA ILE A 186 4.81 -9.15 12.11
C ILE A 186 5.12 -8.23 10.94
N THR A 187 5.06 -8.78 9.73
CA THR A 187 4.99 -8.03 8.47
C THR A 187 3.78 -8.50 7.66
N VAL A 188 2.96 -7.56 7.22
CA VAL A 188 1.86 -7.80 6.30
C VAL A 188 2.15 -7.08 5.00
N SER A 189 2.60 -7.81 3.98
CA SER A 189 2.97 -7.21 2.70
C SER A 189 3.16 -8.24 1.60
N ARG A 190 3.28 -7.78 0.35
CA ARG A 190 3.83 -8.64 -0.71
C ARG A 190 5.29 -8.97 -0.41
N PHE A 191 5.69 -10.20 -0.72
CA PHE A 191 7.10 -10.62 -0.61
C PHE A 191 7.87 -10.15 -1.84
N ASP A 192 8.27 -8.89 -1.83
CA ASP A 192 9.16 -8.26 -2.80
C ASP A 192 10.43 -7.71 -2.10
N LYS A 193 11.52 -7.57 -2.83
CA LYS A 193 12.83 -7.15 -2.27
C LYS A 193 12.77 -5.84 -1.51
N ARG A 194 11.92 -4.92 -1.95
CA ARG A 194 11.72 -3.62 -1.31
C ARG A 194 11.22 -3.74 0.14
N LYS A 195 10.40 -4.75 0.43
CA LYS A 195 9.82 -4.97 1.77
C LYS A 195 10.82 -5.53 2.79
N ASN A 196 11.93 -6.08 2.29
CA ASN A 196 13.13 -6.36 3.06
C ASN A 196 12.99 -7.43 4.15
N HIS A 197 12.15 -8.44 3.90
CA HIS A 197 12.00 -9.60 4.80
C HIS A 197 13.34 -10.29 5.09
N GLU A 198 14.22 -10.37 4.09
CA GLU A 198 15.55 -10.95 4.22
C GLU A 198 16.34 -10.33 5.39
N LYS A 199 16.39 -9.00 5.48
CA LYS A 199 17.15 -8.34 6.55
C LYS A 199 16.51 -8.49 7.92
N VAL A 200 15.18 -8.61 7.99
CA VAL A 200 14.48 -8.93 9.24
C VAL A 200 14.87 -10.34 9.71
N ILE A 201 14.90 -11.33 8.80
CA ILE A 201 15.30 -12.70 9.13
C ILE A 201 16.78 -12.76 9.54
N MET A 202 17.67 -12.03 8.87
CA MET A 202 19.07 -11.92 9.29
C MET A 202 19.22 -11.34 10.71
N ALA A 203 18.43 -10.32 11.05
CA ALA A 203 18.42 -9.76 12.42
C ALA A 203 17.86 -10.75 13.43
N LEU A 204 16.87 -11.55 13.03
CA LEU A 204 16.24 -12.57 13.89
C LEU A 204 17.25 -13.60 14.40
N ARG A 205 18.29 -13.94 13.62
CA ARG A 205 19.38 -14.83 14.06
C ARG A 205 20.07 -14.34 15.33
N ASN A 206 20.34 -13.04 15.42
CA ASN A 206 20.96 -12.46 16.60
C ASN A 206 19.94 -12.28 17.73
N LEU A 207 18.73 -11.83 17.40
CA LEU A 207 17.66 -11.64 18.39
C LEU A 207 17.23 -12.94 19.05
N LYS A 208 17.27 -14.09 18.38
CA LYS A 208 16.99 -15.42 18.94
C LYS A 208 17.92 -15.76 20.13
N GLN A 209 19.16 -15.26 20.14
CA GLN A 209 20.11 -15.50 21.24
C GLN A 209 19.67 -14.76 22.51
N ILE A 210 19.04 -13.58 22.36
CA ILE A 210 18.56 -12.76 23.47
C ILE A 210 17.12 -13.18 23.86
N TYR A 211 16.30 -13.48 22.85
CA TYR A 211 14.89 -13.85 22.99
C TYR A 211 14.64 -15.22 22.33
N PRO A 212 14.90 -16.32 23.02
CA PRO A 212 14.78 -17.68 22.43
C PRO A 212 13.39 -18.02 21.86
N SER A 213 12.35 -17.41 22.44
CA SER A 213 10.93 -17.59 22.04
C SER A 213 10.44 -16.59 21.00
N ILE A 214 11.32 -15.73 20.45
CA ILE A 214 10.95 -14.74 19.42
C ILE A 214 10.31 -15.42 18.22
N VAL A 215 9.29 -14.76 17.64
CA VAL A 215 8.68 -15.21 16.39
C VAL A 215 8.54 -14.06 15.41
N TYR A 216 8.75 -14.35 14.14
CA TYR A 216 8.48 -13.46 13.02
C TYR A 216 7.36 -14.02 12.16
N ILE A 217 6.26 -13.28 12.07
CA ILE A 217 5.04 -13.63 11.35
C ILE A 217 5.05 -12.91 10.00
N CYS A 218 5.14 -13.66 8.91
CA CYS A 218 5.13 -13.15 7.55
C CYS A 218 3.76 -13.42 6.92
N VAL A 219 2.97 -12.36 6.70
CA VAL A 219 1.64 -12.47 6.05
C VAL A 219 1.71 -11.90 4.65
N GLY A 220 1.44 -12.74 3.66
CA GLY A 220 1.42 -12.36 2.24
C GLY A 220 2.07 -13.40 1.33
N TYR A 221 2.39 -12.96 0.13
CA TYR A 221 3.06 -13.77 -0.91
C TYR A 221 3.78 -12.84 -1.91
N GLY A 222 4.64 -13.40 -2.75
CA GLY A 222 5.33 -12.63 -3.78
C GLY A 222 6.53 -13.36 -4.38
N GLU A 223 7.26 -12.65 -5.25
CA GLU A 223 8.38 -13.19 -6.02
C GLU A 223 9.57 -13.65 -5.15
N GLU A 224 9.69 -13.10 -3.93
CA GLU A 224 10.76 -13.46 -2.99
C GLU A 224 10.40 -14.62 -2.05
N GLU A 225 9.21 -15.23 -2.18
CA GLU A 225 8.73 -16.26 -1.23
C GLU A 225 9.72 -17.42 -1.05
N GLU A 226 10.20 -17.98 -2.17
CA GLU A 226 11.16 -19.09 -2.14
C GLU A 226 12.52 -18.66 -1.57
N ASN A 227 13.01 -17.48 -1.97
CA ASN A 227 14.26 -16.94 -1.45
C ASN A 227 14.20 -16.76 0.08
N ILE A 228 13.12 -16.17 0.58
CA ILE A 228 12.90 -15.94 2.02
C ILE A 228 12.87 -17.27 2.79
N LYS A 229 12.16 -18.28 2.27
CA LYS A 229 12.10 -19.61 2.88
C LYS A 229 13.46 -20.32 2.91
N ASN A 230 14.26 -20.16 1.86
CA ASN A 230 15.61 -20.70 1.81
C ASN A 230 16.54 -20.07 2.85
N ILE A 231 16.49 -18.74 3.00
CA ILE A 231 17.26 -18.02 4.03
C ILE A 231 16.85 -18.48 5.45
N VAL A 232 15.55 -18.71 5.70
CA VAL A 232 15.08 -19.24 6.98
C VAL A 232 15.72 -20.59 7.29
N LYS A 233 15.79 -21.50 6.32
CA LYS A 233 16.43 -22.82 6.47
C LYS A 233 17.93 -22.71 6.67
N GLU A 234 18.63 -21.89 5.83
CA GLU A 234 20.07 -21.68 5.92
C GLU A 234 20.53 -21.12 7.27
N LEU A 235 19.63 -20.41 7.97
CA LEU A 235 19.89 -19.81 9.28
C LEU A 235 19.31 -20.59 10.45
N ASP A 236 18.76 -21.79 10.25
CA ASP A 236 18.09 -22.62 11.27
C ASP A 236 17.01 -21.86 12.06
N LEU A 237 16.12 -21.14 11.32
CA LEU A 237 15.10 -20.26 11.91
C LEU A 237 13.66 -20.76 11.67
N GLU A 238 13.44 -22.02 11.25
CA GLU A 238 12.12 -22.55 10.93
C GLU A 238 11.17 -22.53 12.15
N ALA A 239 11.69 -22.66 13.35
CA ALA A 239 10.89 -22.56 14.58
C ALA A 239 10.50 -21.10 14.93
N GLN A 240 11.23 -20.10 14.39
CA GLN A 240 11.04 -18.69 14.66
C GLN A 240 10.26 -17.95 13.58
N VAL A 241 10.04 -18.54 12.39
CA VAL A 241 9.35 -17.86 11.29
C VAL A 241 8.08 -18.59 10.91
N MET A 242 6.99 -17.84 10.84
CA MET A 242 5.67 -18.38 10.44
C MET A 242 5.20 -17.66 9.17
N PHE A 243 4.78 -18.42 8.16
CA PHE A 243 4.25 -17.89 6.91
C PHE A 243 2.75 -18.10 6.82
N PHE A 244 2.03 -17.03 6.45
CA PHE A 244 0.59 -17.05 6.20
C PHE A 244 0.29 -16.48 4.81
N LYS A 245 -0.46 -17.23 4.02
CA LYS A 245 -0.86 -16.87 2.66
C LYS A 245 -2.36 -17.07 2.50
N ASP A 246 -2.99 -16.20 1.73
CA ASP A 246 -4.42 -16.29 1.38
C ASP A 246 -5.34 -16.45 2.60
N ILE A 247 -5.05 -15.74 3.68
CA ILE A 247 -5.83 -15.75 4.92
C ILE A 247 -6.94 -14.70 4.88
N SER A 248 -7.98 -14.91 5.68
CA SER A 248 -9.07 -13.93 5.83
C SER A 248 -8.58 -12.65 6.51
N ASP A 249 -9.29 -11.54 6.26
CA ASP A 249 -9.01 -10.27 6.94
C ASP A 249 -9.12 -10.41 8.46
N ASP A 250 -10.08 -11.20 8.95
CA ASP A 250 -10.27 -11.46 10.37
C ASP A 250 -9.02 -12.10 11.00
N LEU A 251 -8.45 -13.14 10.34
CA LEU A 251 -7.21 -13.76 10.81
C LEU A 251 -6.00 -12.82 10.69
N LYS A 252 -5.88 -12.07 9.60
CA LYS A 252 -4.84 -11.05 9.42
C LYS A 252 -4.89 -10.03 10.56
N ASN A 253 -6.06 -9.50 10.85
CA ASN A 253 -6.26 -8.51 11.89
C ASN A 253 -5.97 -9.07 13.29
N ALA A 254 -6.36 -10.32 13.55
CA ALA A 254 -6.03 -11.02 14.81
C ALA A 254 -4.51 -11.21 14.99
N LEU A 255 -3.80 -11.57 13.91
CA LEU A 255 -2.33 -11.71 13.94
C LEU A 255 -1.66 -10.35 14.21
N ILE A 256 -2.13 -9.26 13.60
CA ILE A 256 -1.62 -7.92 13.89
C ILE A 256 -1.90 -7.58 15.35
N ALA A 257 -3.14 -7.67 15.81
CA ALA A 257 -3.56 -7.28 17.16
C ALA A 257 -2.85 -8.08 18.29
N LYS A 258 -2.35 -9.29 18.00
CA LYS A 258 -1.61 -10.13 18.95
C LYS A 258 -0.09 -10.10 18.75
N SER A 259 0.40 -9.21 17.91
CA SER A 259 1.83 -8.95 17.72
C SER A 259 2.32 -7.83 18.63
N ASP A 260 3.63 -7.77 18.85
CA ASP A 260 4.25 -6.75 19.70
C ASP A 260 4.86 -5.60 18.87
N ILE A 261 5.34 -5.91 17.64
CA ILE A 261 5.94 -4.93 16.72
C ILE A 261 5.56 -5.28 15.28
N PHE A 262 5.14 -4.28 14.50
CA PHE A 262 5.06 -4.37 13.06
C PHE A 262 6.41 -3.99 12.43
N VAL A 263 7.03 -4.90 11.67
CA VAL A 263 8.39 -4.73 11.15
C VAL A 263 8.39 -4.75 9.63
N MET A 264 8.65 -3.61 8.99
CA MET A 264 8.79 -3.53 7.54
C MET A 264 9.84 -2.48 7.16
N PRO A 265 11.14 -2.74 7.40
CA PRO A 265 12.23 -1.79 7.16
C PRO A 265 12.52 -1.66 5.66
N SER A 266 11.56 -1.13 4.93
CA SER A 266 11.58 -0.99 3.47
C SER A 266 12.81 -0.26 2.97
N ILE A 267 13.31 -0.69 1.81
CA ILE A 267 14.45 -0.08 1.13
C ILE A 267 14.07 0.36 -0.28
N ILE A 268 14.89 1.17 -0.90
CA ILE A 268 14.79 1.42 -2.33
C ILE A 268 15.36 0.21 -3.06
N HIS A 269 14.53 -0.42 -3.91
CA HIS A 269 14.99 -1.46 -4.82
C HIS A 269 14.68 -1.05 -6.26
N LYS A 270 15.73 -0.78 -7.05
CA LYS A 270 15.62 -0.23 -8.42
C LYS A 270 14.80 1.08 -8.41
N LYS A 271 13.62 1.10 -9.03
CA LYS A 271 12.70 2.25 -9.05
C LYS A 271 11.59 2.13 -8.00
N SER A 272 11.54 1.02 -7.28
CA SER A 272 10.49 0.74 -6.33
C SER A 272 10.88 1.25 -4.95
N VAL A 273 10.02 2.06 -4.35
CA VAL A 273 10.19 2.64 -3.02
C VAL A 273 8.85 2.58 -2.29
N GLU A 274 8.87 2.56 -0.98
CA GLU A 274 7.63 2.68 -0.19
C GLU A 274 7.08 4.09 -0.32
N GLY A 275 5.88 4.22 -0.89
CA GLY A 275 5.27 5.53 -1.12
C GLY A 275 4.74 6.18 0.16
N PHE A 276 4.19 5.39 1.06
CA PHE A 276 3.66 5.81 2.37
C PHE A 276 3.74 4.67 3.38
N GLY A 277 3.19 3.50 3.02
CA GLY A 277 3.15 2.34 3.91
C GLY A 277 1.84 2.25 4.71
N ILE A 278 0.72 2.07 4.01
CA ILE A 278 -0.62 1.91 4.63
C ILE A 278 -0.59 0.86 5.75
N ALA A 279 0.18 -0.22 5.59
CA ALA A 279 0.28 -1.29 6.58
C ALA A 279 0.82 -0.83 7.95
N TYR A 280 1.62 0.23 8.04
CA TYR A 280 2.02 0.82 9.32
C TYR A 280 0.82 1.44 10.04
N VAL A 281 -0.06 2.12 9.29
CA VAL A 281 -1.26 2.73 9.86
C VAL A 281 -2.28 1.64 10.26
N GLU A 282 -2.38 0.56 9.47
CA GLU A 282 -3.19 -0.61 9.83
C GLU A 282 -2.72 -1.24 11.16
N ALA A 283 -1.41 -1.36 11.37
CA ALA A 283 -0.86 -1.85 12.64
C ALA A 283 -1.10 -0.87 13.80
N ALA A 284 -0.92 0.43 13.56
CA ALA A 284 -1.14 1.48 14.56
C ALA A 284 -2.58 1.52 15.07
N GLN A 285 -3.58 1.15 14.26
CA GLN A 285 -4.98 1.03 14.70
C GLN A 285 -5.18 -0.01 15.82
N TYR A 286 -4.28 -1.00 15.93
CA TYR A 286 -4.28 -2.00 17.00
C TYR A 286 -3.32 -1.64 18.13
N GLY A 287 -2.77 -0.43 18.14
CA GLY A 287 -1.78 0.00 19.14
C GLY A 287 -0.41 -0.63 18.95
N ILE A 288 -0.13 -1.22 17.79
CA ILE A 288 1.14 -1.91 17.54
C ILE A 288 2.16 -0.93 16.97
N PRO A 289 3.30 -0.68 17.66
CA PRO A 289 4.35 0.19 17.18
C PRO A 289 5.02 -0.41 15.94
N SER A 290 5.50 0.47 15.06
CA SER A 290 6.11 0.05 13.79
C SER A 290 7.60 0.32 13.72
N LEU A 291 8.36 -0.60 13.11
CA LEU A 291 9.72 -0.37 12.63
C LEU A 291 9.68 -0.20 11.12
N GLY A 292 9.89 1.03 10.63
CA GLY A 292 9.93 1.37 9.22
C GLY A 292 11.33 1.72 8.72
N GLY A 293 11.54 1.57 7.40
CA GLY A 293 12.78 1.99 6.76
C GLY A 293 12.81 3.51 6.52
N LYS A 294 13.98 4.13 6.60
CA LYS A 294 14.16 5.57 6.32
C LYS A 294 13.94 5.96 4.85
N ASP A 295 13.99 4.98 3.96
CA ASP A 295 13.86 5.21 2.53
C ASP A 295 12.38 5.27 2.13
N GLY A 296 11.95 6.39 1.54
CA GLY A 296 10.59 6.59 1.07
C GLY A 296 9.68 7.30 2.05
N GLY A 297 8.38 7.01 2.00
CA GLY A 297 7.33 7.72 2.73
C GLY A 297 6.94 7.10 4.08
N ALA A 298 7.74 6.19 4.64
CA ALA A 298 7.42 5.58 5.93
C ALA A 298 7.38 6.61 7.08
N SER A 299 8.18 7.67 7.00
CA SER A 299 8.20 8.78 7.96
C SER A 299 6.92 9.61 7.99
N ASP A 300 6.06 9.49 6.97
CA ASP A 300 4.74 10.13 6.97
C ASP A 300 3.69 9.24 7.69
N ALA A 301 3.95 7.93 7.76
CA ALA A 301 3.07 6.96 8.41
C ALA A 301 3.48 6.64 9.86
N ILE A 302 4.73 6.88 10.22
CA ILE A 302 5.31 6.59 11.54
C ILE A 302 5.85 7.90 12.13
N ASP A 303 5.30 8.32 13.25
CA ASP A 303 5.87 9.39 14.07
C ASP A 303 7.00 8.80 14.90
N HIS A 304 8.24 9.14 14.52
CA HIS A 304 9.46 8.57 15.10
C HIS A 304 9.51 8.78 16.61
N GLU A 305 9.85 7.74 17.36
CA GLU A 305 9.87 7.68 18.84
C GLU A 305 8.51 7.82 19.54
N LYS A 306 7.41 7.97 18.80
CA LYS A 306 6.04 8.01 19.37
C LYS A 306 5.20 6.81 18.93
N THR A 307 5.04 6.60 17.62
CA THR A 307 4.24 5.49 17.09
C THR A 307 5.11 4.35 16.53
N GLY A 308 6.43 4.51 16.60
CA GLY A 308 7.39 3.54 16.13
C GLY A 308 8.78 4.14 15.91
N LEU A 309 9.63 3.41 15.22
CA LEU A 309 10.99 3.82 14.89
C LEU A 309 11.24 3.77 13.38
N ILE A 310 12.03 4.73 12.91
CA ILE A 310 12.58 4.74 11.55
C ILE A 310 14.05 4.30 11.63
N CYS A 311 14.43 3.31 10.82
CA CYS A 311 15.76 2.73 10.82
C CYS A 311 16.38 2.71 9.40
N ASP A 312 17.66 2.45 9.30
CA ASP A 312 18.32 2.12 8.04
C ASP A 312 17.99 0.68 7.65
N GLY A 313 17.10 0.51 6.67
CA GLY A 313 16.69 -0.80 6.19
C GLY A 313 17.84 -1.66 5.61
N ASN A 314 18.94 -1.03 5.21
CA ASN A 314 20.13 -1.73 4.71
C ASN A 314 21.05 -2.25 5.83
N ASN A 315 20.88 -1.75 7.07
CA ASN A 315 21.72 -2.13 8.21
C ASN A 315 20.91 -2.94 9.26
N PRO A 316 20.98 -4.29 9.24
CA PRO A 316 20.23 -5.12 10.19
C PRO A 316 20.62 -4.89 11.65
N VAL A 317 21.82 -4.37 11.92
CA VAL A 317 22.26 -4.04 13.29
C VAL A 317 21.38 -2.94 13.90
N SER A 318 20.86 -2.03 13.08
CA SER A 318 19.93 -0.99 13.57
C SER A 318 18.61 -1.57 14.11
N TYR A 319 18.27 -2.83 13.81
CA TYR A 319 17.06 -3.50 14.33
C TYR A 319 17.29 -4.17 15.68
N THR A 320 18.54 -4.48 16.03
CA THR A 320 18.89 -5.15 17.30
C THR A 320 18.93 -4.20 18.50
N HIS A 321 18.99 -2.89 18.24
CA HIS A 321 18.90 -1.85 19.26
C HIS A 321 17.44 -1.46 19.61
N LEU A 322 16.46 -2.25 19.14
CA LEU A 322 15.07 -2.10 19.54
C LEU A 322 14.89 -2.48 21.02
N THR A 323 15.18 -1.54 21.90
CA THR A 323 14.55 -1.55 23.22
C THR A 323 13.09 -1.19 22.97
N LEU A 324 12.20 -2.16 23.17
CA LEU A 324 10.76 -1.91 23.16
C LEU A 324 10.50 -0.75 24.12
N PRO A 325 9.84 0.33 23.66
CA PRO A 325 9.36 1.33 24.61
C PRO A 325 8.35 0.63 25.50
N THR A 326 8.74 0.39 26.75
CA THR A 326 7.92 -0.28 27.77
C THR A 326 6.67 0.51 28.15
N ASN A 327 6.46 1.70 27.57
CA ASN A 327 5.39 2.63 27.90
C ASN A 327 4.78 3.39 26.71
N ALA A 328 4.84 2.88 25.49
CA ALA A 328 4.23 3.53 24.34
C ALA A 328 2.85 2.93 24.03
N CYS A 329 1.89 3.22 24.92
CA CYS A 329 0.47 3.08 24.66
C CYS A 329 -0.24 4.31 25.21
#